data_718fec75165d1a5f4d279faad02cd2b3
#
_entry.id   718fec75165d1a5f4d279faad02cd2b3
#
_cell.length_a   1.000
_cell.length_b   1.000
_cell.length_c   1.000
_cell.angle_alpha   90.00
_cell.angle_beta   90.00
_cell.angle_gamma   90.00
#
_symmetry.space_group_name_H-M   'P 1'
#
loop_
_entity.id
_entity.type
_entity.pdbx_description
1 polymer ?
#
loop_
_entity_poly.entity_id
_entity_poly.type
_entity_poly.pdbx_seq_one_letter_code
_entity_poly.pdbx_strand_id
1 'polypeptide(L)'
;MTLYGHILAQKYMAGKIVTNDGDTVACMIKVGKWDTNPNRIVTERNNDTKKYWPTEIASFHVDNRTFVSARVKLEVSNHLDGTLDLEDSRPKFANDSIFAELIVGGKKNLYRYKSPSYKEHFLISDQGASLESLVYKRFHVWAKVSGNEVKRELHLEEYKNQLEKYFAGCPGFDGKIAVTGYELGQLRSLFSLYSGCPN
;
A
#
# COMPACT_ATOMS: atom_id res chain seq x y z
N MET A 1 25.87 -22.79 32.37
CA MET A 1 24.68 -21.97 31.99
C MET A 1 24.80 -21.63 30.51
N THR A 2 24.22 -22.47 29.66
CA THR A 2 24.38 -22.40 28.20
C THR A 2 23.25 -21.52 27.65
N LEU A 3 23.60 -20.33 27.18
CA LEU A 3 22.72 -19.41 26.46
C LEU A 3 22.44 -20.01 25.08
N TYR A 4 21.27 -20.63 24.91
CA TYR A 4 20.74 -20.93 23.58
C TYR A 4 20.25 -19.62 22.94
N GLY A 5 21.11 -19.02 22.15
CA GLY A 5 20.71 -17.96 21.23
C GLY A 5 19.77 -18.57 20.19
N HIS A 6 18.50 -18.18 20.22
CA HIS A 6 17.60 -18.46 19.12
C HIS A 6 18.08 -17.68 17.89
N ILE A 7 18.88 -18.33 17.06
CA ILE A 7 19.13 -17.87 15.70
C ILE A 7 17.80 -17.99 14.97
N LEU A 8 17.09 -16.89 14.79
CA LEU A 8 15.96 -16.82 13.87
C LEU A 8 16.52 -17.12 12.48
N ALA A 9 16.38 -18.37 12.06
CA ALA A 9 16.81 -18.81 10.74
C ALA A 9 16.08 -17.93 9.70
N GLN A 10 16.86 -17.16 8.95
CA GLN A 10 16.35 -16.34 7.87
C GLN A 10 15.79 -17.28 6.80
N LYS A 11 14.48 -17.22 6.58
CA LYS A 11 13.80 -18.16 5.71
C LYS A 11 13.90 -17.69 4.27
N TYR A 12 14.48 -18.51 3.41
CA TYR A 12 14.36 -18.36 1.96
C TYR A 12 13.16 -19.16 1.46
N MET A 13 12.38 -18.58 0.57
CA MET A 13 11.21 -19.22 -0.05
C MET A 13 11.34 -19.15 -1.57
N ALA A 14 10.85 -20.20 -2.24
CA ALA A 14 10.77 -20.22 -3.69
C ALA A 14 9.90 -19.05 -4.19
N GLY A 15 10.41 -18.36 -5.19
CA GLY A 15 9.75 -17.20 -5.78
C GLY A 15 10.26 -16.92 -7.18
N LYS A 16 9.85 -15.80 -7.71
CA LYS A 16 10.32 -15.28 -8.99
C LYS A 16 10.39 -13.76 -8.98
N ILE A 17 11.32 -13.22 -9.73
CA ILE A 17 11.37 -11.80 -10.06
C ILE A 17 11.03 -11.61 -11.54
N VAL A 18 10.47 -10.46 -11.88
CA VAL A 18 10.34 -9.98 -13.26
C VAL A 18 11.28 -8.79 -13.42
N THR A 19 12.20 -8.85 -14.36
CA THR A 19 13.14 -7.77 -14.64
C THR A 19 12.42 -6.60 -15.32
N ASN A 20 13.05 -5.44 -15.41
CA ASN A 20 12.50 -4.30 -16.13
C ASN A 20 12.36 -4.56 -17.65
N ASP A 21 13.11 -5.52 -18.19
CA ASP A 21 13.01 -5.96 -19.59
C ASP A 21 11.90 -6.99 -19.82
N GLY A 22 11.21 -7.42 -18.73
CA GLY A 22 10.08 -8.35 -18.78
C GLY A 22 10.46 -9.82 -18.58
N ASP A 23 11.74 -10.15 -18.43
CA ASP A 23 12.21 -11.52 -18.20
C ASP A 23 11.80 -12.01 -16.81
N THR A 24 11.31 -13.24 -16.74
CA THR A 24 10.97 -13.90 -15.48
C THR A 24 12.10 -14.82 -15.03
N VAL A 25 12.61 -14.61 -13.81
CA VAL A 25 13.72 -15.37 -13.23
C VAL A 25 13.24 -16.04 -11.95
N ALA A 26 13.24 -17.39 -11.93
CA ALA A 26 12.98 -18.17 -10.73
C ALA A 26 14.20 -18.10 -9.78
N CYS A 27 13.95 -17.87 -8.49
CA CYS A 27 14.99 -17.75 -7.48
C CYS A 27 14.40 -18.04 -6.08
N MET A 28 15.28 -18.20 -5.11
CA MET A 28 14.89 -18.18 -3.70
C MET A 28 14.87 -16.73 -3.21
N ILE A 29 13.83 -16.31 -2.51
CA ILE A 29 13.69 -14.95 -1.97
C ILE A 29 13.74 -15.02 -0.45
N LYS A 30 14.59 -14.19 0.15
CA LYS A 30 14.70 -14.07 1.60
C LYS A 30 13.49 -13.34 2.17
N VAL A 31 12.67 -14.08 2.90
CA VAL A 31 11.45 -13.56 3.51
C VAL A 31 11.74 -13.16 4.95
N GLY A 32 11.43 -11.89 5.29
CA GLY A 32 11.41 -11.38 6.66
C GLY A 32 9.99 -11.36 7.22
N LYS A 33 9.81 -10.73 8.38
CA LYS A 33 8.47 -10.52 8.97
C LYS A 33 7.58 -9.65 8.07
N TRP A 34 8.16 -8.75 7.30
CA TRP A 34 7.48 -7.81 6.41
C TRP A 34 6.18 -7.20 6.99
N ASP A 35 6.26 -6.76 8.26
CA ASP A 35 5.21 -5.97 8.89
C ASP A 35 5.00 -4.64 8.15
N THR A 36 6.06 -4.18 7.46
CA THR A 36 6.07 -3.12 6.44
C THR A 36 6.51 -3.71 5.11
N ASN A 37 6.21 -3.02 4.01
CA ASN A 37 6.68 -3.48 2.70
C ASN A 37 8.21 -3.41 2.64
N PRO A 38 8.88 -4.38 2.02
CA PRO A 38 10.33 -4.35 1.89
C PRO A 38 10.78 -3.17 1.02
N ASN A 39 11.81 -2.46 1.45
CA ASN A 39 12.46 -1.43 0.62
C ASN A 39 13.46 -2.04 -0.39
N ARG A 40 13.84 -3.30 -0.16
CA ARG A 40 14.67 -4.13 -1.05
C ARG A 40 14.38 -5.59 -0.78
N ILE A 41 14.61 -6.45 -1.77
CA ILE A 41 14.61 -7.90 -1.59
C ILE A 41 16.02 -8.47 -1.75
N VAL A 42 16.22 -9.64 -1.19
CA VAL A 42 17.45 -10.43 -1.35
C VAL A 42 17.05 -11.75 -1.99
N THR A 43 17.68 -12.08 -3.11
CA THR A 43 17.46 -13.34 -3.83
C THR A 43 18.71 -14.20 -3.77
N GLU A 44 18.53 -15.51 -3.90
CA GLU A 44 19.60 -16.50 -4.07
C GLU A 44 19.28 -17.37 -5.28
N ARG A 45 20.27 -17.55 -6.15
CA ARG A 45 20.22 -18.43 -7.30
C ARG A 45 21.60 -19.00 -7.58
N ASN A 46 21.73 -20.33 -7.68
CA ASN A 46 23.01 -21.02 -7.92
C ASN A 46 24.13 -20.62 -6.93
N ASN A 47 23.79 -20.48 -5.63
CA ASN A 47 24.67 -20.01 -4.57
C ASN A 47 25.16 -18.56 -4.72
N ASP A 48 24.60 -17.80 -5.67
CA ASP A 48 24.84 -16.38 -5.81
C ASP A 48 23.70 -15.58 -5.19
N THR A 49 24.07 -14.57 -4.39
CA THR A 49 23.11 -13.72 -3.66
C THR A 49 23.08 -12.32 -4.26
N LYS A 50 21.89 -11.86 -4.66
CA LYS A 50 21.71 -10.53 -5.20
C LYS A 50 20.63 -9.75 -4.44
N LYS A 51 20.83 -8.43 -4.34
CA LYS A 51 19.85 -7.49 -3.78
C LYS A 51 19.19 -6.74 -4.91
N TYR A 52 17.89 -6.45 -4.76
CA TYR A 52 17.13 -5.65 -5.71
C TYR A 52 16.30 -4.61 -4.99
N TRP A 53 16.35 -3.39 -5.50
CA TRP A 53 15.51 -2.26 -5.11
C TRP A 53 14.34 -2.09 -6.09
N PRO A 54 13.30 -1.30 -5.74
CA PRO A 54 12.14 -1.10 -6.62
C PRO A 54 12.45 -0.52 -8.00
N THR A 55 13.62 0.10 -8.20
CA THR A 55 14.04 0.65 -9.50
C THR A 55 14.72 -0.38 -10.41
N GLU A 56 15.07 -1.56 -9.89
CA GLU A 56 15.91 -2.54 -10.59
C GLU A 56 15.13 -3.74 -11.16
N ILE A 57 13.91 -3.96 -10.66
CA ILE A 57 13.02 -5.02 -11.15
C ILE A 57 11.60 -4.48 -11.27
N ALA A 58 10.81 -5.04 -12.17
CA ALA A 58 9.40 -4.66 -12.37
C ALA A 58 8.49 -5.24 -11.26
N SER A 59 8.75 -6.47 -10.83
CA SER A 59 7.95 -7.12 -9.79
C SER A 59 8.65 -8.33 -9.19
N PHE A 60 8.11 -8.83 -8.09
CA PHE A 60 8.46 -10.15 -7.57
C PHE A 60 7.26 -10.86 -6.97
N HIS A 61 7.32 -12.19 -6.93
CA HIS A 61 6.29 -13.05 -6.35
C HIS A 61 6.93 -14.04 -5.37
N VAL A 62 6.37 -14.15 -4.17
CA VAL A 62 6.80 -15.09 -3.13
C VAL A 62 5.65 -15.34 -2.16
N ASP A 63 5.48 -16.59 -1.73
CA ASP A 63 4.49 -16.99 -0.71
C ASP A 63 3.06 -16.47 -1.00
N ASN A 64 2.56 -16.70 -2.21
CA ASN A 64 1.24 -16.21 -2.69
C ASN A 64 1.06 -14.68 -2.68
N ARG A 65 2.12 -13.92 -2.48
CA ARG A 65 2.12 -12.46 -2.53
C ARG A 65 2.82 -11.98 -3.79
N THR A 66 2.23 -11.00 -4.43
CA THR A 66 2.81 -10.31 -5.59
C THR A 66 3.08 -8.87 -5.22
N PHE A 67 4.29 -8.41 -5.51
CA PHE A 67 4.71 -7.03 -5.31
C PHE A 67 5.11 -6.44 -6.65
N VAL A 68 4.64 -5.25 -6.95
CA VAL A 68 5.02 -4.50 -8.13
C VAL A 68 5.87 -3.30 -7.72
N SER A 69 6.86 -3.02 -8.54
CA SER A 69 7.68 -1.82 -8.40
C SER A 69 6.94 -0.63 -8.96
N ALA A 70 6.94 0.47 -8.23
CA ALA A 70 6.32 1.69 -8.72
C ALA A 70 7.04 2.93 -8.15
N ARG A 71 7.14 3.97 -8.99
CA ARG A 71 7.46 5.32 -8.54
C ARG A 71 6.16 6.08 -8.35
N VAL A 72 5.90 6.50 -7.11
CA VAL A 72 4.60 7.05 -6.71
C VAL A 72 4.77 8.29 -5.86
N LYS A 73 3.75 9.15 -5.87
CA LYS A 73 3.62 10.30 -4.99
C LYS A 73 2.74 9.90 -3.80
N LEU A 74 3.35 9.74 -2.62
CA LEU A 74 2.67 9.30 -1.40
C LEU A 74 2.30 10.49 -0.51
N GLU A 75 1.15 10.41 0.17
CA GLU A 75 0.75 11.33 1.21
C GLU A 75 1.54 11.02 2.50
N VAL A 76 2.38 11.95 2.98
CA VAL A 76 3.36 11.73 4.05
C VAL A 76 3.13 12.61 5.28
N SER A 77 1.94 13.21 5.45
CA SER A 77 1.61 13.94 6.69
C SER A 77 1.67 13.02 7.91
N ASN A 78 1.81 13.60 9.07
CA ASN A 78 1.79 12.86 10.34
C ASN A 78 0.52 12.02 10.47
N HIS A 79 0.64 10.81 11.02
CA HIS A 79 -0.46 9.84 11.08
C HIS A 79 -0.61 9.18 12.47
N LEU A 80 0.35 9.40 13.37
CA LEU A 80 0.27 8.89 14.74
C LEU A 80 -0.51 9.87 15.61
N ASP A 81 -1.38 9.37 16.47
CA ASP A 81 -2.35 10.17 17.24
C ASP A 81 -1.74 11.38 17.97
N GLY A 82 -0.54 11.22 18.55
CA GLY A 82 0.16 12.30 19.24
C GLY A 82 0.83 13.34 18.34
N THR A 83 0.89 13.09 17.01
CA THR A 83 1.67 13.90 16.04
C THR A 83 0.83 14.49 14.92
N LEU A 84 -0.49 14.29 14.93
CA LEU A 84 -1.39 14.81 13.90
C LEU A 84 -1.24 16.33 13.76
N ASP A 85 -1.23 16.81 12.51
CA ASP A 85 -1.20 18.24 12.24
C ASP A 85 -2.41 18.95 12.90
N LEU A 86 -2.19 20.13 13.48
CA LEU A 86 -3.24 20.93 14.08
C LEU A 86 -3.63 22.05 13.11
N GLU A 87 -4.92 22.22 12.87
CA GLU A 87 -5.52 23.25 11.99
C GLU A 87 -5.00 23.20 10.54
N ASP A 88 -4.36 22.09 10.11
CA ASP A 88 -3.85 21.93 8.75
C ASP A 88 -4.41 20.66 8.08
N SER A 89 -5.42 20.85 7.24
CA SER A 89 -6.03 19.77 6.43
C SER A 89 -5.23 19.45 5.17
N ARG A 90 -4.26 20.27 4.74
CA ARG A 90 -3.52 20.10 3.48
C ARG A 90 -2.62 18.88 3.54
N PRO A 91 -2.72 17.94 2.58
CA PRO A 91 -1.84 16.78 2.53
C PRO A 91 -0.43 17.18 2.12
N LYS A 92 0.58 16.56 2.73
CA LYS A 92 1.99 16.68 2.36
C LYS A 92 2.36 15.48 1.51
N PHE A 93 3.14 15.69 0.46
CA PHE A 93 3.49 14.63 -0.48
C PHE A 93 5.00 14.48 -0.64
N ALA A 94 5.43 13.22 -0.84
CA ALA A 94 6.78 12.88 -1.26
C ALA A 94 6.74 11.85 -2.39
N ASN A 95 7.72 11.92 -3.31
CA ASN A 95 7.90 10.87 -4.31
C ASN A 95 8.78 9.76 -3.71
N ASP A 96 8.40 8.52 -3.95
CA ASP A 96 9.17 7.36 -3.52
C ASP A 96 9.12 6.25 -4.58
N SER A 97 10.11 5.36 -4.55
CA SER A 97 10.12 4.13 -5.34
C SER A 97 9.90 2.95 -4.40
N ILE A 98 8.80 2.26 -4.56
CA ILE A 98 8.29 1.28 -3.61
C ILE A 98 8.02 -0.08 -4.26
N PHE A 99 7.98 -1.12 -3.44
CA PHE A 99 7.31 -2.38 -3.77
C PHE A 99 5.89 -2.35 -3.19
N ALA A 100 4.88 -2.18 -4.04
CA ALA A 100 3.47 -2.21 -3.65
C ALA A 100 2.91 -3.63 -3.74
N GLU A 101 2.27 -4.12 -2.69
CA GLU A 101 1.63 -5.44 -2.66
C GLU A 101 0.31 -5.41 -3.40
N LEU A 102 0.11 -6.31 -4.36
CA LEU A 102 -1.17 -6.51 -5.03
C LEU A 102 -2.16 -7.19 -4.08
N ILE A 103 -3.26 -6.54 -3.77
CA ILE A 103 -4.32 -7.03 -2.87
C ILE A 103 -5.50 -7.60 -3.64
N VAL A 104 -5.95 -6.89 -4.67
CA VAL A 104 -6.99 -7.35 -5.60
C VAL A 104 -6.50 -7.08 -7.01
N GLY A 105 -6.44 -8.13 -7.83
CA GLY A 105 -6.05 -8.05 -9.23
C GLY A 105 -7.23 -8.23 -10.18
N GLY A 106 -7.17 -7.57 -11.34
CA GLY A 106 -8.20 -7.66 -12.38
C GLY A 106 -8.09 -6.50 -13.38
N LYS A 107 -9.23 -6.05 -13.92
CA LYS A 107 -9.28 -4.82 -14.72
C LYS A 107 -8.96 -3.59 -13.84
N LYS A 108 -9.47 -3.58 -12.63
CA LYS A 108 -9.24 -2.57 -11.60
C LYS A 108 -8.45 -3.21 -10.47
N ASN A 109 -7.28 -2.66 -10.17
CA ASN A 109 -6.36 -3.25 -9.20
C ASN A 109 -6.28 -2.40 -7.92
N LEU A 110 -6.20 -3.08 -6.79
CA LEU A 110 -5.91 -2.48 -5.50
C LEU A 110 -4.53 -2.97 -5.02
N TYR A 111 -3.70 -2.04 -4.61
CA TYR A 111 -2.40 -2.33 -4.00
C TYR A 111 -2.33 -1.72 -2.61
N ARG A 112 -1.45 -2.28 -1.79
CA ARG A 112 -1.10 -1.76 -0.47
C ARG A 112 0.39 -1.48 -0.39
N TYR A 113 0.74 -0.38 0.24
CA TYR A 113 2.10 -0.09 0.68
C TYR A 113 2.07 0.36 2.13
N LYS A 114 2.75 -0.36 3.02
CA LYS A 114 2.97 0.04 4.40
C LYS A 114 4.41 0.52 4.56
N SER A 115 4.56 1.80 4.82
CA SER A 115 5.85 2.47 4.91
C SER A 115 6.66 2.02 6.14
N PRO A 116 7.97 2.28 6.20
CA PRO A 116 8.79 2.04 7.40
C PRO A 116 8.28 2.73 8.67
N SER A 117 7.56 3.85 8.54
CA SER A 117 6.87 4.52 9.64
C SER A 117 5.51 3.91 9.99
N TYR A 118 5.17 2.75 9.45
CA TYR A 118 3.90 2.03 9.62
C TYR A 118 2.66 2.74 9.05
N LYS A 119 2.83 3.82 8.28
CA LYS A 119 1.72 4.43 7.55
C LYS A 119 1.27 3.53 6.41
N GLU A 120 -0.03 3.22 6.36
CA GLU A 120 -0.63 2.48 5.25
C GLU A 120 -1.04 3.43 4.13
N HIS A 121 -0.73 3.01 2.92
CA HIS A 121 -1.13 3.65 1.68
C HIS A 121 -1.83 2.62 0.80
N PHE A 122 -2.95 3.00 0.23
CA PHE A 122 -3.62 2.22 -0.79
C PHE A 122 -3.42 2.90 -2.14
N LEU A 123 -3.17 2.08 -3.14
CA LEU A 123 -2.92 2.56 -4.50
C LEU A 123 -3.81 1.80 -5.47
N ILE A 124 -4.15 2.45 -6.56
CA ILE A 124 -5.03 1.92 -7.60
C ILE A 124 -4.35 2.01 -8.96
N SER A 125 -4.66 1.11 -9.85
CA SER A 125 -4.33 1.23 -11.27
C SER A 125 -5.27 0.40 -12.13
N ASP A 126 -5.56 0.88 -13.33
CA ASP A 126 -6.07 0.05 -14.39
C ASP A 126 -4.98 -0.92 -14.86
N GLN A 127 -5.37 -2.01 -15.52
CA GLN A 127 -4.40 -2.98 -16.00
C GLN A 127 -3.35 -2.31 -16.91
N GLY A 128 -2.08 -2.42 -16.55
CA GLY A 128 -0.95 -1.86 -17.31
C GLY A 128 -0.70 -0.36 -17.12
N ALA A 129 -1.50 0.33 -16.29
CA ALA A 129 -1.31 1.74 -15.99
C ALA A 129 -0.38 1.97 -14.77
N SER A 130 0.12 3.19 -14.61
CA SER A 130 0.87 3.61 -13.43
C SER A 130 -0.02 3.58 -12.18
N LEU A 131 0.60 3.35 -11.02
CA LEU A 131 -0.09 3.35 -9.74
C LEU A 131 -0.39 4.80 -9.30
N GLU A 132 -1.63 5.03 -8.87
CA GLU A 132 -2.07 6.26 -8.22
C GLU A 132 -2.31 6.00 -6.74
N SER A 133 -1.76 6.84 -5.86
CA SER A 133 -2.01 6.75 -4.42
C SER A 133 -3.35 7.37 -4.05
N LEU A 134 -4.17 6.65 -3.32
CA LEU A 134 -5.38 7.16 -2.69
C LEU A 134 -5.00 8.10 -1.54
N VAL A 135 -5.62 9.27 -1.48
CA VAL A 135 -5.27 10.33 -0.53
C VAL A 135 -6.21 10.30 0.66
N TYR A 136 -5.63 10.08 1.83
CA TYR A 136 -6.31 10.13 3.13
C TYR A 136 -5.40 10.77 4.16
N LYS A 137 -5.93 11.75 4.92
CA LYS A 137 -5.18 12.43 5.98
C LYS A 137 -6.06 12.61 7.22
N ARG A 138 -5.51 12.32 8.39
CA ARG A 138 -6.07 12.67 9.70
C ARG A 138 -5.43 13.95 10.20
N PHE A 139 -6.21 14.82 10.81
CA PHE A 139 -5.71 16.06 11.42
C PHE A 139 -6.61 16.50 12.56
N HIS A 140 -6.12 17.38 13.42
CA HIS A 140 -6.88 17.93 14.53
C HIS A 140 -7.35 19.35 14.24
N VAL A 141 -8.50 19.70 14.82
CA VAL A 141 -9.01 21.08 14.87
C VAL A 141 -9.49 21.41 16.28
N TRP A 142 -9.48 22.68 16.63
CA TRP A 142 -10.19 23.16 17.80
C TRP A 142 -11.65 23.40 17.46
N ALA A 143 -12.56 22.86 18.26
CA ALA A 143 -14.00 23.05 18.11
C ALA A 143 -14.61 23.50 19.43
N LYS A 144 -15.57 24.42 19.39
CA LYS A 144 -16.35 24.82 20.58
C LYS A 144 -17.51 23.85 20.78
N VAL A 145 -17.55 23.22 21.96
CA VAL A 145 -18.65 22.34 22.36
C VAL A 145 -19.14 22.82 23.75
N SER A 146 -20.38 23.26 23.81
CA SER A 146 -20.98 23.77 25.03
C SER A 146 -20.15 24.86 25.73
N GLY A 147 -19.54 25.76 24.94
CA GLY A 147 -18.69 26.86 25.42
C GLY A 147 -17.23 26.51 25.72
N ASN A 148 -16.86 25.25 25.71
CA ASN A 148 -15.49 24.78 25.91
C ASN A 148 -14.79 24.51 24.60
N GLU A 149 -13.49 24.80 24.49
CA GLU A 149 -12.67 24.41 23.38
C GLU A 149 -12.23 22.95 23.56
N VAL A 150 -12.55 22.10 22.59
CA VAL A 150 -12.17 20.68 22.54
C VAL A 150 -11.43 20.40 21.27
N LYS A 151 -10.38 19.57 21.37
CA LYS A 151 -9.62 19.08 20.23
C LYS A 151 -10.40 17.95 19.59
N ARG A 152 -10.72 18.09 18.29
CA ARG A 152 -11.42 17.08 17.49
C ARG A 152 -10.55 16.61 16.36
N GLU A 153 -10.63 15.31 16.06
CA GLU A 153 -10.03 14.72 14.87
C GLU A 153 -11.00 14.84 13.70
N LEU A 154 -10.46 15.27 12.56
CA LEU A 154 -11.13 15.29 11.27
C LEU A 154 -10.31 14.53 10.23
N HIS A 155 -10.97 14.15 9.15
CA HIS A 155 -10.37 13.38 8.07
C HIS A 155 -10.54 14.10 6.73
N LEU A 156 -9.45 14.16 5.95
CA LEU A 156 -9.50 14.44 4.52
C LEU A 156 -9.66 13.10 3.80
N GLU A 157 -10.80 12.90 3.16
CA GLU A 157 -11.17 11.64 2.50
C GLU A 157 -11.19 11.76 0.98
N GLU A 158 -10.16 12.39 0.39
CA GLU A 158 -10.07 12.58 -1.07
C GLU A 158 -10.08 11.26 -1.84
N TYR A 159 -9.67 10.15 -1.20
CA TYR A 159 -9.74 8.81 -1.78
C TYR A 159 -11.15 8.44 -2.26
N LYS A 160 -12.22 8.96 -1.65
CA LYS A 160 -13.60 8.70 -2.09
C LYS A 160 -13.86 9.29 -3.47
N ASN A 161 -13.48 10.56 -3.68
CA ASN A 161 -13.59 11.22 -4.99
C ASN A 161 -12.72 10.51 -6.04
N GLN A 162 -11.52 10.01 -5.65
CA GLN A 162 -10.66 9.24 -6.53
C GLN A 162 -11.32 7.90 -6.91
N LEU A 163 -11.93 7.20 -5.96
CA LEU A 163 -12.64 5.94 -6.20
C LEU A 163 -13.89 6.12 -7.05
N GLU A 164 -14.66 7.20 -6.87
CA GLU A 164 -15.82 7.54 -7.72
C GLU A 164 -15.41 7.69 -9.19
N LYS A 165 -14.34 8.43 -9.44
CA LYS A 165 -13.76 8.55 -10.79
C LYS A 165 -13.23 7.22 -11.32
N TYR A 166 -12.57 6.45 -10.47
CA TYR A 166 -11.95 5.17 -10.83
C TYR A 166 -13.00 4.09 -11.18
N PHE A 167 -14.13 4.08 -10.48
CA PHE A 167 -15.26 3.17 -10.72
C PHE A 167 -16.37 3.80 -11.57
N ALA A 168 -16.11 4.92 -12.22
CA ALA A 168 -17.09 5.57 -13.08
C ALA A 168 -17.69 4.58 -14.09
N GLY A 169 -19.02 4.60 -14.23
CA GLY A 169 -19.75 3.68 -15.10
C GLY A 169 -20.18 2.37 -14.44
N CYS A 170 -19.86 2.13 -13.17
CA CYS A 170 -20.38 0.99 -12.41
C CYS A 170 -21.60 1.39 -11.58
N PRO A 171 -22.83 1.01 -11.95
CA PRO A 171 -24.05 1.45 -11.27
C PRO A 171 -24.05 1.06 -9.78
N GLY A 172 -24.46 1.99 -8.90
CA GLY A 172 -24.62 1.75 -7.46
C GLY A 172 -23.32 1.66 -6.68
N PHE A 173 -22.16 2.02 -7.27
CA PHE A 173 -20.87 2.06 -6.54
C PHE A 173 -20.74 3.29 -5.66
N ASP A 174 -21.34 4.45 -6.03
CA ASP A 174 -21.23 5.69 -5.27
C ASP A 174 -21.69 5.52 -3.82
N GLY A 175 -22.84 4.88 -3.61
CA GLY A 175 -23.33 4.58 -2.25
C GLY A 175 -22.43 3.64 -1.45
N LYS A 176 -21.73 2.71 -2.12
CA LYS A 176 -20.77 1.82 -1.48
C LYS A 176 -19.48 2.56 -1.12
N ILE A 177 -18.97 3.42 -2.02
CA ILE A 177 -17.78 4.24 -1.80
C ILE A 177 -18.01 5.19 -0.63
N ALA A 178 -19.18 5.84 -0.54
CA ALA A 178 -19.51 6.79 0.52
C ALA A 178 -19.34 6.21 1.93
N VAL A 179 -19.66 4.92 2.11
CA VAL A 179 -19.57 4.21 3.40
C VAL A 179 -18.28 3.41 3.60
N THR A 180 -17.42 3.34 2.58
CA THR A 180 -16.15 2.59 2.68
C THR A 180 -15.11 3.42 3.42
N GLY A 181 -14.56 2.88 4.50
CA GLY A 181 -13.44 3.49 5.23
C GLY A 181 -12.09 3.22 4.56
N TYR A 182 -11.07 4.03 4.93
CA TYR A 182 -9.70 3.88 4.44
C TYR A 182 -8.97 2.74 5.19
N GLU A 183 -9.44 1.51 5.01
CA GLU A 183 -8.96 0.31 5.68
C GLU A 183 -8.86 -0.85 4.68
N LEU A 184 -7.84 -1.71 4.86
CA LEU A 184 -7.55 -2.83 3.96
C LEU A 184 -8.78 -3.72 3.73
N GLY A 185 -9.49 -4.09 4.79
CA GLY A 185 -10.65 -4.99 4.70
C GLY A 185 -11.80 -4.39 3.90
N GLN A 186 -12.10 -3.12 4.15
CA GLN A 186 -13.19 -2.41 3.48
C GLN A 186 -12.89 -2.13 2.01
N LEU A 187 -11.68 -1.63 1.71
CA LEU A 187 -11.25 -1.40 0.33
C LEU A 187 -11.15 -2.71 -0.46
N ARG A 188 -10.61 -3.79 0.13
CA ARG A 188 -10.59 -5.12 -0.50
C ARG A 188 -12.01 -5.57 -0.86
N SER A 189 -12.97 -5.43 0.06
CA SER A 189 -14.38 -5.80 -0.17
C SER A 189 -14.98 -4.97 -1.31
N LEU A 190 -14.75 -3.66 -1.35
CA LEU A 190 -15.23 -2.79 -2.43
C LEU A 190 -14.69 -3.24 -3.79
N PHE A 191 -13.39 -3.50 -3.90
CA PHE A 191 -12.76 -3.95 -5.17
C PHE A 191 -13.22 -5.34 -5.60
N SER A 192 -13.46 -6.25 -4.65
CA SER A 192 -14.00 -7.59 -4.95
C SER A 192 -15.42 -7.53 -5.55
N LEU A 193 -16.23 -6.55 -5.15
CA LEU A 193 -17.56 -6.34 -5.71
C LEU A 193 -17.51 -5.84 -7.17
N TYR A 194 -16.44 -5.16 -7.57
CA TYR A 194 -16.29 -4.64 -8.93
C TYR A 194 -16.25 -5.76 -9.99
N SER A 195 -15.79 -6.96 -9.65
CA SER A 195 -15.78 -8.10 -10.58
C SER A 195 -17.17 -8.46 -11.11
N GLY A 196 -18.24 -8.04 -10.43
CA GLY A 196 -19.63 -8.18 -10.85
C GLY A 196 -20.23 -6.95 -11.58
N CYS A 197 -19.41 -5.92 -11.84
CA CYS A 197 -19.88 -4.75 -12.57
C CYS A 197 -20.07 -5.09 -14.05
N PRO A 198 -21.27 -4.84 -14.65
CA PRO A 198 -21.46 -5.05 -16.09
C PRO A 198 -20.51 -4.13 -16.89
N ASN A 199 -19.98 -4.67 -17.97
CA ASN A 199 -19.17 -3.92 -18.94
C ASN A 199 -20.03 -2.98 -19.75
#